data_3bee7eecf01eca1a4c98ec8d1ba88008
#
_entry.id   3bee7eecf01eca1a4c98ec8d1ba88008
#
_cell.length_a   1.000
_cell.length_b   1.000
_cell.length_c   1.000
_cell.angle_alpha   90.00
_cell.angle_beta   90.00
_cell.angle_gamma   90.00
#
_symmetry.space_group_name_H-M   'P 1'
#
loop_
_entity.id
_entity.type
_entity.pdbx_description
1 polymer ?
#
loop_
_entity_poly.entity_id
_entity_poly.type
_entity_poly.pdbx_seq_one_letter_code
_entity_poly.pdbx_strand_id
1 'polypeptide(L)'
;RQMVTMEDSLCLMQEDDNDISTGLVIGFLESYDDFTFYYLDEILIFGEYQNKGYGRLLLQEVEQRVRERGAQMIELVCPDDAHHMHFYGGFGMAEATNLRLMKKRL
;
A
#
# COMPACT_ATOMS: atom_id res chain seq x y z
N ARG A 1 5.17 -19.70 -11.03
CA ARG A 1 4.76 -18.36 -10.66
C ARG A 1 4.18 -17.64 -11.86
N GLN A 2 3.08 -16.98 -11.64
CA GLN A 2 2.41 -16.22 -12.68
C GLN A 2 2.92 -14.79 -12.76
N MET A 3 3.03 -14.27 -13.96
CA MET A 3 3.41 -12.87 -14.17
C MET A 3 2.26 -11.94 -13.79
N VAL A 4 2.59 -10.85 -13.13
CA VAL A 4 1.64 -9.79 -12.86
C VAL A 4 1.38 -9.02 -14.15
N THR A 5 0.10 -8.72 -14.43
CA THR A 5 -0.31 -7.94 -15.59
C THR A 5 -0.86 -6.59 -15.14
N MET A 6 -1.13 -5.71 -16.09
CA MET A 6 -1.73 -4.41 -15.78
C MET A 6 -3.14 -4.55 -15.19
N GLU A 7 -3.82 -5.65 -15.48
CA GLU A 7 -5.14 -5.95 -14.92
C GLU A 7 -5.09 -6.24 -13.42
N ASP A 8 -3.92 -6.62 -12.92
CA ASP A 8 -3.72 -6.92 -11.49
C ASP A 8 -3.36 -5.67 -10.68
N SER A 9 -3.29 -4.51 -11.30
CA SER A 9 -3.04 -3.29 -10.58
C SER A 9 -4.30 -2.83 -9.84
N LEU A 10 -4.12 -2.21 -8.69
CA LEU A 10 -5.19 -1.54 -7.98
C LEU A 10 -4.66 -0.19 -7.54
N CYS A 11 -5.19 0.86 -8.16
CA CYS A 11 -4.80 2.23 -7.92
C CYS A 11 -6.03 3.03 -7.52
N LEU A 12 -5.90 3.82 -6.48
CA LEU A 12 -7.01 4.63 -5.98
C LEU A 12 -6.59 6.09 -5.91
N MET A 13 -7.52 6.96 -6.30
CA MET A 13 -7.40 8.39 -6.09
C MET A 13 -8.39 8.75 -4.98
N GLN A 14 -7.91 9.40 -3.93
CA GLN A 14 -8.74 9.86 -2.83
C GLN A 14 -9.17 11.29 -3.09
N GLU A 15 -10.44 11.57 -2.82
CA GLU A 15 -11.00 12.92 -3.00
C GLU A 15 -11.72 13.34 -1.71
N ASP A 16 -11.79 14.66 -1.48
CA ASP A 16 -12.57 15.21 -0.39
C ASP A 16 -14.03 15.45 -0.82
N ASP A 17 -14.83 16.03 0.05
CA ASP A 17 -16.25 16.27 -0.22
C ASP A 17 -16.51 17.26 -1.36
N ASN A 18 -15.49 17.99 -1.78
CA ASN A 18 -15.58 18.95 -2.89
C ASN A 18 -14.96 18.42 -4.17
N ASP A 19 -14.73 17.09 -4.26
CA ASP A 19 -14.10 16.40 -5.38
C ASP A 19 -12.66 16.87 -5.64
N ILE A 20 -11.98 17.35 -4.62
CA ILE A 20 -10.58 17.74 -4.70
C ILE A 20 -9.71 16.54 -4.32
N SER A 21 -8.74 16.21 -5.17
CA SER A 21 -7.83 15.10 -4.93
C SER A 21 -6.94 15.37 -3.73
N THR A 22 -6.95 14.47 -2.76
CA THR A 22 -6.19 14.60 -1.52
C THR A 22 -5.00 13.65 -1.46
N GLY A 23 -5.03 12.57 -2.24
CA GLY A 23 -3.96 11.60 -2.25
C GLY A 23 -4.21 10.49 -3.24
N LEU A 24 -3.23 9.60 -3.35
CA LEU A 24 -3.33 8.45 -4.24
C LEU A 24 -2.55 7.26 -3.67
N VAL A 25 -2.90 6.08 -4.15
CA VAL A 25 -2.16 4.86 -3.87
C VAL A 25 -2.01 4.05 -5.16
N ILE A 26 -0.85 3.46 -5.34
CA ILE A 26 -0.53 2.62 -6.49
C ILE A 26 0.00 1.30 -5.94
N GLY A 27 -0.51 0.20 -6.47
CA GLY A 27 -0.02 -1.11 -6.08
C GLY A 27 -0.49 -2.20 -7.02
N PHE A 28 -0.05 -3.42 -6.75
CA PHE A 28 -0.27 -4.56 -7.64
C PHE A 28 -0.64 -5.79 -6.83
N LEU A 29 -1.64 -6.52 -7.32
CA LEU A 29 -1.99 -7.83 -6.80
C LEU A 29 -1.09 -8.87 -7.47
N GLU A 30 -0.55 -9.78 -6.67
CA GLU A 30 0.30 -10.86 -7.17
C GLU A 30 -0.14 -12.16 -6.54
N SER A 31 -0.28 -13.20 -7.37
CA SER A 31 -0.78 -14.49 -6.93
C SER A 31 0.24 -15.59 -7.17
N TYR A 32 0.40 -16.46 -6.18
CA TYR A 32 1.19 -17.68 -6.24
C TYR A 32 0.29 -18.83 -5.83
N ASP A 33 -0.05 -19.69 -6.79
CA ASP A 33 -0.97 -20.80 -6.54
C ASP A 33 -2.24 -20.31 -5.86
N ASP A 34 -2.42 -20.59 -4.57
CA ASP A 34 -3.60 -20.20 -3.81
C ASP A 34 -3.34 -19.05 -2.84
N PHE A 35 -2.21 -18.37 -2.96
CA PHE A 35 -1.88 -17.22 -2.12
C PHE A 35 -1.82 -15.94 -2.96
N THR A 36 -2.55 -14.92 -2.53
CA THR A 36 -2.59 -13.61 -3.20
C THR A 36 -2.20 -12.53 -2.21
N PHE A 37 -1.32 -11.63 -2.62
CA PHE A 37 -0.97 -10.47 -1.81
C PHE A 37 -0.99 -9.20 -2.67
N TYR A 38 -1.13 -8.07 -2.00
CA TYR A 38 -1.06 -6.76 -2.62
C TYR A 38 0.27 -6.12 -2.24
N TYR A 39 1.06 -5.76 -3.24
CA TYR A 39 2.27 -4.99 -3.03
C TYR A 39 1.95 -3.51 -3.23
N LEU A 40 2.01 -2.75 -2.14
CA LEU A 40 1.79 -1.31 -2.17
C LEU A 40 3.08 -0.64 -2.62
N ASP A 41 3.08 -0.11 -3.84
CA ASP A 41 4.25 0.51 -4.43
C ASP A 41 4.41 1.95 -3.97
N GLU A 42 3.32 2.70 -3.92
CA GLU A 42 3.36 4.09 -3.53
C GLU A 42 2.05 4.52 -2.88
N ILE A 43 2.16 5.31 -1.81
CA ILE A 43 1.04 6.04 -1.23
C ILE A 43 1.50 7.48 -1.04
N LEU A 44 0.68 8.42 -1.46
CA LEU A 44 0.99 9.84 -1.40
C LEU A 44 -0.22 10.61 -0.94
N ILE A 45 -0.04 11.43 0.10
CA ILE A 45 -1.03 12.41 0.54
C ILE A 45 -0.48 13.79 0.20
N PHE A 46 -1.26 14.58 -0.53
CA PHE A 46 -0.81 15.89 -0.98
C PHE A 46 -0.61 16.83 0.20
N GLY A 47 0.39 17.73 0.08
CA GLY A 47 0.96 18.47 1.19
C GLY A 47 0.00 19.06 2.21
N GLU A 48 -1.02 19.81 1.76
CA GLU A 48 -1.96 20.46 2.66
C GLU A 48 -2.93 19.49 3.35
N TYR A 49 -2.98 18.24 2.90
CA TYR A 49 -3.84 17.19 3.47
C TYR A 49 -3.09 16.24 4.38
N GLN A 50 -1.79 16.44 4.57
CA GLN A 50 -1.00 15.60 5.45
C GLN A 50 -1.33 15.84 6.92
N ASN A 51 -1.09 14.83 7.76
CA ASN A 51 -1.32 14.87 9.21
C ASN A 51 -2.79 15.11 9.61
N LYS A 52 -3.73 14.75 8.74
CA LYS A 52 -5.15 14.91 8.98
C LYS A 52 -5.93 13.60 8.93
N GLY A 53 -5.23 12.47 8.91
CA GLY A 53 -5.85 11.15 8.89
C GLY A 53 -6.21 10.63 7.51
N TYR A 54 -5.92 11.35 6.44
CA TYR A 54 -6.26 10.91 5.08
C TYR A 54 -5.47 9.67 4.65
N GLY A 55 -4.22 9.57 5.06
CA GLY A 55 -3.42 8.38 4.74
C GLY A 55 -4.00 7.12 5.35
N ARG A 56 -4.46 7.20 6.60
CA ARG A 56 -5.09 6.06 7.26
C ARG A 56 -6.38 5.65 6.57
N LEU A 57 -7.21 6.63 6.21
CA LEU A 57 -8.46 6.37 5.49
C LEU A 57 -8.18 5.72 4.14
N LEU A 58 -7.16 6.17 3.44
CA LEU A 58 -6.79 5.62 2.16
C LEU A 58 -6.32 4.16 2.30
N LEU A 59 -5.49 3.87 3.30
CA LEU A 59 -5.05 2.50 3.56
C LEU A 59 -6.22 1.58 3.95
N GLN A 60 -7.19 2.08 4.70
CA GLN A 60 -8.38 1.31 5.06
C GLN A 60 -9.19 0.95 3.82
N GLU A 61 -9.33 1.88 2.89
CA GLU A 61 -10.02 1.63 1.63
C GLU A 61 -9.27 0.60 0.78
N VAL A 62 -7.96 0.72 0.72
CA VAL A 62 -7.13 -0.26 0.00
C VAL A 62 -7.33 -1.65 0.62
N GLU A 63 -7.26 -1.75 1.94
CA GLU A 63 -7.42 -3.04 2.60
C GLU A 63 -8.74 -3.68 2.25
N GLN A 64 -9.83 -2.93 2.29
CA GLN A 64 -11.14 -3.44 1.95
C GLN A 64 -11.18 -3.95 0.51
N ARG A 65 -10.68 -3.15 -0.42
CA ARG A 65 -10.74 -3.50 -1.84
C ARG A 65 -9.88 -4.70 -2.20
N VAL A 66 -8.68 -4.79 -1.63
CA VAL A 66 -7.80 -5.92 -1.93
C VAL A 66 -8.31 -7.21 -1.28
N ARG A 67 -8.96 -7.12 -0.11
CA ARG A 67 -9.63 -8.28 0.50
C ARG A 67 -10.72 -8.81 -0.42
N GLU A 68 -11.53 -7.93 -0.99
CA GLU A 68 -12.60 -8.31 -1.91
C GLU A 68 -12.05 -9.00 -3.16
N ARG A 69 -10.80 -8.74 -3.51
CA ARG A 69 -10.12 -9.37 -4.64
C ARG A 69 -9.28 -10.58 -4.24
N GLY A 70 -9.44 -11.05 -3.01
CA GLY A 70 -8.82 -12.27 -2.55
C GLY A 70 -7.44 -12.12 -1.92
N ALA A 71 -6.97 -10.91 -1.71
CA ALA A 71 -5.66 -10.69 -1.08
C ALA A 71 -5.70 -11.11 0.39
N GLN A 72 -4.64 -11.79 0.80
CA GLN A 72 -4.46 -12.29 2.16
C GLN A 72 -3.42 -11.48 2.92
N MET A 73 -2.69 -10.59 2.23
CA MET A 73 -1.60 -9.83 2.81
C MET A 73 -1.37 -8.55 2.02
N ILE A 74 -0.93 -7.50 2.70
CA ILE A 74 -0.40 -6.28 2.10
C ILE A 74 1.07 -6.20 2.46
N GLU A 75 1.93 -5.97 1.47
CA GLU A 75 3.37 -5.80 1.66
C GLU A 75 3.82 -4.48 1.08
N LEU A 76 4.83 -3.89 1.71
CA LEU A 76 5.46 -2.67 1.19
C LEU A 76 6.89 -2.58 1.69
N VAL A 77 7.65 -1.70 1.05
CA VAL A 77 8.98 -1.29 1.51
C VAL A 77 8.92 0.19 1.81
N CYS A 78 9.42 0.60 2.96
CA CYS A 78 9.41 1.99 3.36
C CYS A 78 10.75 2.36 4.01
N PRO A 79 11.07 3.67 4.11
CA PRO A 79 12.25 4.11 4.85
C PRO A 79 12.19 3.65 6.31
N ASP A 80 13.36 3.35 6.85
CA ASP A 80 13.49 2.94 8.26
C ASP A 80 13.63 4.21 9.12
N ASP A 81 12.49 4.80 9.44
CA ASP A 81 12.42 5.96 10.31
C ASP A 81 11.17 5.89 11.20
N ALA A 82 11.18 6.72 12.24
CA ALA A 82 10.11 6.70 13.24
C ALA A 82 8.76 7.08 12.65
N HIS A 83 8.73 8.00 11.70
CA HIS A 83 7.48 8.45 11.08
C HIS A 83 6.79 7.31 10.33
N HIS A 84 7.53 6.61 9.47
CA HIS A 84 6.97 5.50 8.69
C HIS A 84 6.62 4.32 9.59
N MET A 85 7.46 4.02 10.57
CA MET A 85 7.18 2.93 11.51
C MET A 85 5.91 3.19 12.32
N HIS A 86 5.72 4.43 12.76
CA HIS A 86 4.53 4.82 13.50
C HIS A 86 3.28 4.73 12.62
N PHE A 87 3.37 5.24 11.40
CA PHE A 87 2.23 5.26 10.48
C PHE A 87 1.77 3.84 10.13
N TYR A 88 2.69 3.01 9.64
CA TYR A 88 2.33 1.65 9.23
C TYR A 88 2.06 0.73 10.41
N GLY A 89 2.79 0.90 11.51
CA GLY A 89 2.52 0.14 12.74
C GLY A 89 1.15 0.44 13.30
N GLY A 90 0.72 1.71 13.24
CA GLY A 90 -0.62 2.11 13.66
C GLY A 90 -1.72 1.52 12.79
N PHE A 91 -1.40 1.14 11.56
CA PHE A 91 -2.32 0.44 10.66
C PHE A 91 -2.33 -1.08 10.88
N GLY A 92 -1.47 -1.58 11.76
CA GLY A 92 -1.39 -3.01 12.08
C GLY A 92 -0.32 -3.77 11.31
N MET A 93 0.57 -3.07 10.63
CA MET A 93 1.67 -3.71 9.90
C MET A 93 2.85 -3.96 10.84
N ALA A 94 3.59 -5.02 10.55
CA ALA A 94 4.78 -5.39 11.28
C ALA A 94 5.92 -5.70 10.32
N GLU A 95 7.15 -5.48 10.77
CA GLU A 95 8.32 -5.81 9.98
C GLU A 95 8.42 -7.31 9.74
N ALA A 96 8.68 -7.68 8.48
CA ALA A 96 8.93 -9.06 8.14
C ALA A 96 10.35 -9.45 8.58
N THR A 97 10.46 -10.43 9.47
CA THR A 97 11.75 -10.82 10.04
C THR A 97 12.47 -11.91 9.23
N ASN A 98 11.76 -12.52 8.29
CA ASN A 98 12.29 -13.60 7.46
C ASN A 98 12.68 -13.17 6.05
N LEU A 99 12.64 -11.87 5.77
CA LEU A 99 12.97 -11.32 4.46
C LEU A 99 14.03 -10.24 4.60
N ARG A 100 14.79 -10.05 3.53
CA ARG A 100 15.77 -8.98 3.44
C ARG A 100 15.67 -8.29 2.10
N LEU A 101 15.78 -6.98 2.12
CA LEU A 101 15.93 -6.20 0.90
C LEU A 101 17.36 -6.36 0.42
N MET A 102 17.51 -6.83 -0.83
CA MET A 102 18.81 -6.97 -1.47
C MET A 102 18.90 -5.97 -2.61
N LYS A 103 20.05 -5.32 -2.76
CA LYS A 103 20.26 -4.39 -3.86
C LYS A 103 21.71 -4.42 -4.31
N LYS A 104 21.90 -4.08 -5.57
CA LYS A 104 23.21 -3.98 -6.19
C LYS A 104 23.29 -2.67 -6.95
N ARG A 105 24.29 -1.87 -6.64
CA ARG A 105 24.53 -0.64 -7.40
C ARG A 105 25.20 -1.00 -8.72
N LEU A 106 24.67 -0.48 -9.79
CA LEU A 106 25.22 -0.70 -11.13
C LEU A 106 26.09 0.48 -11.58
#